data_955dc3cb5590691232bfcc9c79b90cd4
#
_entry.id   955dc3cb5590691232bfcc9c79b90cd4
#
_cell.length_a   1.000
_cell.length_b   1.000
_cell.length_c   1.000
_cell.angle_alpha   90.00
_cell.angle_beta   90.00
_cell.angle_gamma   90.00
#
_symmetry.space_group_name_H-M   'P 1'
#
loop_
_entity.id
_entity.type
_entity.pdbx_description
1 polymer ?
#
loop_
_entity_poly.entity_id
_entity_poly.type
_entity_poly.pdbx_seq_one_letter_code
_entity_poly.pdbx_strand_id
1 'polypeptide(L)'
;GCGFIKTDRRQGSRFSRVAAYERRVMSHWIPDLYRAGSAAALETIREGRRRSAILGVPTMLVFLLLLFNVLDISFTLRALSLGIQEANPAMAFLFNISVPAGILAKSLVVGIGSLALWRFSHLVIAFRALVAVTGLYGAVVFYHLLFQAGL
;
A
#
# COMPACT_ATOMS: atom_id res chain seq x y z
N GLY A 1 -34.50 -68.31 -37.51
CA GLY A 1 -33.27 -68.59 -36.75
C GLY A 1 -32.80 -67.33 -36.00
N CYS A 2 -33.10 -67.21 -34.72
CA CYS A 2 -32.50 -66.12 -33.84
C CYS A 2 -31.07 -66.53 -33.49
N GLY A 3 -30.09 -65.84 -34.10
CA GLY A 3 -28.67 -65.94 -33.70
C GLY A 3 -28.42 -65.33 -32.37
N PHE A 4 -28.15 -66.15 -31.37
CA PHE A 4 -27.75 -65.74 -30.00
C PHE A 4 -26.30 -65.23 -30.04
N ILE A 5 -26.10 -63.92 -29.97
CA ILE A 5 -24.78 -63.33 -29.88
C ILE A 5 -24.19 -63.66 -28.48
N LYS A 6 -23.26 -64.62 -28.50
CA LYS A 6 -22.47 -64.98 -27.30
C LYS A 6 -21.56 -63.85 -26.96
N THR A 7 -21.98 -62.96 -26.04
CA THR A 7 -21.09 -61.90 -25.48
C THR A 7 -19.93 -62.55 -24.73
N ASP A 8 -18.73 -62.29 -25.23
CA ASP A 8 -17.49 -62.84 -24.66
C ASP A 8 -17.28 -62.30 -23.22
N ARG A 9 -17.47 -63.19 -22.24
CA ARG A 9 -17.27 -62.88 -20.79
C ARG A 9 -15.85 -62.36 -20.46
N ARG A 10 -14.89 -62.52 -21.35
CA ARG A 10 -13.52 -62.04 -21.15
C ARG A 10 -13.38 -60.52 -21.37
N GLN A 11 -14.21 -59.91 -22.19
CA GLN A 11 -14.19 -58.46 -22.39
C GLN A 11 -14.72 -57.72 -21.15
N GLY A 12 -15.76 -58.21 -20.48
CA GLY A 12 -16.31 -57.61 -19.27
C GLY A 12 -15.31 -57.54 -18.11
N SER A 13 -14.43 -58.55 -18.00
CA SER A 13 -13.42 -58.57 -16.93
C SER A 13 -12.22 -57.62 -17.14
N ARG A 14 -11.95 -57.22 -18.39
CA ARG A 14 -10.93 -56.21 -18.70
C ARG A 14 -11.44 -54.81 -18.41
N PHE A 15 -12.66 -54.46 -18.81
CA PHE A 15 -13.28 -53.17 -18.53
C PHE A 15 -13.45 -52.90 -17.02
N SER A 16 -13.84 -53.91 -16.26
CA SER A 16 -13.97 -53.76 -14.80
C SER A 16 -12.64 -53.53 -14.10
N ARG A 17 -11.55 -54.10 -14.58
CA ARG A 17 -10.20 -53.88 -14.01
C ARG A 17 -9.64 -52.49 -14.35
N VAL A 18 -9.85 -52.01 -15.59
CA VAL A 18 -9.42 -50.66 -15.98
C VAL A 18 -10.19 -49.60 -15.20
N ALA A 19 -11.51 -49.75 -15.06
CA ALA A 19 -12.33 -48.83 -14.26
C ALA A 19 -12.01 -48.84 -12.76
N ALA A 20 -11.55 -49.99 -12.21
CA ALA A 20 -11.10 -50.06 -10.83
C ALA A 20 -9.71 -49.43 -10.61
N TYR A 21 -8.83 -49.55 -11.62
CA TYR A 21 -7.51 -48.91 -11.60
C TYR A 21 -7.64 -47.39 -11.72
N GLU A 22 -8.44 -46.89 -12.67
CA GLU A 22 -8.70 -45.44 -12.80
C GLU A 22 -9.31 -44.83 -11.54
N ARG A 23 -10.29 -45.48 -10.92
CA ARG A 23 -10.86 -45.03 -9.65
C ARG A 23 -9.83 -44.96 -8.53
N ARG A 24 -8.91 -45.92 -8.45
CA ARG A 24 -7.87 -45.95 -7.42
C ARG A 24 -6.80 -44.90 -7.65
N VAL A 25 -6.42 -44.63 -8.89
CA VAL A 25 -5.47 -43.54 -9.25
C VAL A 25 -6.11 -42.19 -9.00
N MET A 26 -7.35 -41.96 -9.47
CA MET A 26 -8.02 -40.66 -9.26
C MET A 26 -8.30 -40.36 -7.79
N SER A 27 -8.66 -41.35 -6.97
CA SER A 27 -8.90 -41.13 -5.54
C SER A 27 -7.64 -40.75 -4.76
N HIS A 28 -6.47 -41.10 -5.28
CA HIS A 28 -5.19 -40.77 -4.64
C HIS A 28 -4.64 -39.41 -5.06
N TRP A 29 -4.82 -39.02 -6.34
CA TRP A 29 -4.25 -37.80 -6.91
C TRP A 29 -5.16 -36.56 -6.77
N ILE A 30 -6.48 -36.73 -6.83
CA ILE A 30 -7.43 -35.60 -6.75
C ILE A 30 -7.36 -34.86 -5.41
N PRO A 31 -7.29 -35.52 -4.23
CA PRO A 31 -7.17 -34.80 -2.96
C PRO A 31 -5.88 -34.00 -2.83
N ASP A 32 -4.77 -34.51 -3.37
CA ASP A 32 -3.48 -33.84 -3.26
C ASP A 32 -3.38 -32.65 -4.23
N LEU A 33 -3.91 -32.76 -5.44
CA LEU A 33 -4.04 -31.66 -6.39
C LEU A 33 -4.97 -30.57 -5.86
N TYR A 34 -6.07 -30.92 -5.21
CA TYR A 34 -6.99 -29.97 -4.60
C TYR A 34 -6.35 -29.27 -3.42
N ARG A 35 -5.62 -29.99 -2.55
CA ARG A 35 -4.86 -29.41 -1.42
C ARG A 35 -3.74 -28.47 -1.90
N ALA A 36 -2.99 -28.87 -2.91
CA ALA A 36 -1.94 -28.04 -3.50
C ALA A 36 -2.50 -26.76 -4.11
N GLY A 37 -3.61 -26.85 -4.85
CA GLY A 37 -4.29 -25.69 -5.43
C GLY A 37 -4.86 -24.75 -4.38
N SER A 38 -5.47 -25.29 -3.32
CA SER A 38 -6.01 -24.46 -2.23
C SER A 38 -4.91 -23.80 -1.38
N ALA A 39 -3.79 -24.49 -1.14
CA ALA A 39 -2.65 -23.92 -0.43
C ALA A 39 -2.01 -22.78 -1.22
N ALA A 40 -1.78 -22.97 -2.53
CA ALA A 40 -1.25 -21.92 -3.40
C ALA A 40 -2.19 -20.71 -3.49
N ALA A 41 -3.51 -20.92 -3.57
CA ALA A 41 -4.49 -19.85 -3.57
C ALA A 41 -4.49 -19.06 -2.25
N LEU A 42 -4.43 -19.75 -1.12
CA LEU A 42 -4.34 -19.11 0.21
C LEU A 42 -3.05 -18.31 0.37
N GLU A 43 -1.94 -18.80 -0.17
CA GLU A 43 -0.65 -18.11 -0.12
C GLU A 43 -0.68 -16.84 -0.96
N THR A 44 -1.28 -16.88 -2.15
CA THR A 44 -1.48 -15.72 -3.02
C THR A 44 -2.36 -14.64 -2.37
N ILE A 45 -3.46 -15.06 -1.70
CA ILE A 45 -4.34 -14.14 -0.95
C ILE A 45 -3.60 -13.53 0.24
N ARG A 46 -2.80 -14.32 0.94
CA ARG A 46 -2.01 -13.86 2.10
C ARG A 46 -0.93 -12.86 1.70
N GLU A 47 -0.29 -13.10 0.56
CA GLU A 47 0.74 -12.21 0.00
C GLU A 47 0.12 -10.92 -0.54
N GLY A 48 -1.02 -10.98 -1.21
CA GLY A 48 -1.81 -9.82 -1.62
C GLY A 48 -2.23 -8.95 -0.43
N ARG A 49 -2.73 -9.56 0.64
CA ARG A 49 -3.10 -8.85 1.88
C ARG A 49 -1.89 -8.22 2.57
N ARG A 50 -0.74 -8.90 2.58
CA ARG A 50 0.51 -8.38 3.16
C ARG A 50 1.03 -7.19 2.35
N ARG A 51 0.99 -7.24 1.02
CA ARG A 51 1.36 -6.13 0.14
C ARG A 51 0.45 -4.92 0.32
N SER A 52 -0.86 -5.13 0.43
CA SER A 52 -1.82 -4.05 0.66
C SER A 52 -1.62 -3.36 2.02
N ALA A 53 -1.29 -4.12 3.07
CA ALA A 53 -0.99 -3.56 4.38
C ALA A 53 0.33 -2.76 4.38
N ILE A 54 1.36 -3.24 3.67
CA ILE A 54 2.66 -2.56 3.55
C ILE A 54 2.53 -1.25 2.76
N LEU A 55 1.66 -1.19 1.74
CA LEU A 55 1.42 0.03 0.96
C LEU A 55 0.49 1.02 1.68
N GLY A 56 -0.34 0.56 2.60
CA GLY A 56 -1.27 1.40 3.34
C GLY A 56 -0.59 2.39 4.28
N VAL A 57 0.44 1.96 5.00
CA VAL A 57 1.17 2.82 5.96
C VAL A 57 1.91 3.98 5.28
N PRO A 58 2.73 3.78 4.22
CA PRO A 58 3.37 4.88 3.52
C PRO A 58 2.37 5.87 2.91
N THR A 59 1.26 5.37 2.35
CA THR A 59 0.21 6.22 1.79
C THR A 59 -0.44 7.09 2.86
N MET A 60 -0.74 6.52 4.02
CA MET A 60 -1.27 7.25 5.17
C MET A 60 -0.30 8.33 5.67
N LEU A 61 0.99 8.02 5.75
CA LEU A 61 2.03 8.98 6.15
C LEU A 61 2.14 10.15 5.16
N VAL A 62 2.09 9.87 3.85
CA VAL A 62 2.08 10.93 2.83
C VAL A 62 0.86 11.82 2.96
N PHE A 63 -0.33 11.22 3.15
CA PHE A 63 -1.54 12.00 3.33
C PHE A 63 -1.45 12.90 4.57
N LEU A 64 -0.93 12.36 5.68
CA LEU A 64 -0.71 13.11 6.91
C LEU A 64 0.32 14.23 6.74
N LEU A 65 1.40 13.98 6.00
CA LEU A 65 2.43 14.98 5.69
C LEU A 65 1.84 16.12 4.84
N LEU A 66 1.03 15.82 3.83
CA LEU A 66 0.37 16.83 3.02
C LEU A 66 -0.65 17.64 3.85
N LEU A 67 -1.39 17.00 4.73
CA LEU A 67 -2.30 17.68 5.65
C LEU A 67 -1.55 18.63 6.58
N PHE A 68 -0.45 18.17 7.18
CA PHE A 68 0.38 19.03 8.02
C PHE A 68 0.99 20.19 7.25
N ASN A 69 1.38 20.00 5.98
CA ASN A 69 1.86 21.09 5.14
C ASN A 69 0.77 22.15 4.90
N VAL A 70 -0.48 21.76 4.68
CA VAL A 70 -1.60 22.71 4.54
C VAL A 70 -1.83 23.50 5.82
N LEU A 71 -1.81 22.81 6.97
CA LEU A 71 -1.96 23.46 8.28
C LEU A 71 -0.81 24.44 8.55
N ASP A 72 0.42 24.03 8.28
CA ASP A 72 1.61 24.86 8.47
C ASP A 72 1.59 26.12 7.57
N ILE A 73 1.19 25.99 6.30
CA ILE A 73 0.94 27.14 5.42
C ILE A 73 -0.12 28.08 6.01
N SER A 74 -1.22 27.54 6.52
CA SER A 74 -2.30 28.33 7.11
C SER A 74 -1.84 29.10 8.33
N PHE A 75 -1.03 28.48 9.18
CA PHE A 75 -0.45 29.14 10.35
C PHE A 75 0.59 30.20 9.98
N THR A 76 1.44 29.92 8.97
CA THR A 76 2.41 30.89 8.43
C THR A 76 1.68 32.13 7.88
N LEU A 77 0.62 31.95 7.09
CA LEU A 77 -0.16 33.07 6.55
C LEU A 77 -0.80 33.91 7.66
N ARG A 78 -1.32 33.25 8.70
CA ARG A 78 -1.85 33.98 9.84
C ARG A 78 -0.76 34.75 10.59
N ALA A 79 0.42 34.17 10.79
CA ALA A 79 1.56 34.85 11.42
C ALA A 79 2.00 36.07 10.61
N LEU A 80 2.11 35.93 9.28
CA LEU A 80 2.44 37.04 8.39
C LEU A 80 1.40 38.16 8.43
N SER A 81 0.10 37.85 8.54
CA SER A 81 -0.96 38.86 8.69
C SER A 81 -0.89 39.62 10.01
N LEU A 82 -0.26 39.05 11.04
CA LEU A 82 0.03 39.69 12.32
C LEU A 82 1.38 40.42 12.35
N GLY A 83 2.09 40.51 11.22
CA GLY A 83 3.39 41.17 11.12
C GLY A 83 4.57 40.32 11.63
N ILE A 84 4.36 39.04 11.95
CA ILE A 84 5.41 38.14 12.39
C ILE A 84 6.17 37.65 11.13
N GLN A 85 7.49 37.78 11.15
CA GLN A 85 8.33 37.34 10.04
C GLN A 85 8.48 35.82 10.01
N GLU A 86 8.58 35.26 8.79
CA GLU A 86 8.92 33.84 8.60
C GLU A 86 10.32 33.53 9.13
N ALA A 87 10.43 32.49 9.95
CA ALA A 87 11.68 32.10 10.58
C ALA A 87 12.70 31.47 9.64
N ASN A 88 12.22 30.80 8.56
CA ASN A 88 13.09 30.23 7.56
C ASN A 88 13.52 31.29 6.53
N PRO A 89 14.83 31.66 6.45
CA PRO A 89 15.28 32.75 5.59
C PRO A 89 15.01 32.52 4.10
N ALA A 90 15.06 31.27 3.63
CA ALA A 90 14.74 30.94 2.24
C ALA A 90 13.23 31.15 1.95
N MET A 91 12.37 30.79 2.88
CA MET A 91 10.94 31.00 2.77
C MET A 91 10.58 32.48 2.94
N ALA A 92 11.22 33.19 3.89
CA ALA A 92 11.07 34.63 4.07
C ALA A 92 11.38 35.39 2.78
N PHE A 93 12.45 35.03 2.08
CA PHE A 93 12.80 35.62 0.78
C PHE A 93 11.66 35.41 -0.25
N LEU A 94 11.13 34.20 -0.35
CA LEU A 94 10.04 33.88 -1.29
C LEU A 94 8.74 34.60 -0.93
N PHE A 95 8.39 34.69 0.35
CA PHE A 95 7.21 35.43 0.80
C PHE A 95 7.36 36.94 0.61
N ASN A 96 8.57 37.48 0.66
CA ASN A 96 8.86 38.89 0.35
C ASN A 96 8.70 39.20 -1.16
N ILE A 97 8.96 38.22 -2.06
CA ILE A 97 8.67 38.37 -3.49
C ILE A 97 7.16 38.40 -3.71
N SER A 98 6.48 37.36 -3.27
CA SER A 98 5.02 37.31 -3.24
C SER A 98 4.52 36.16 -2.36
N VAL A 99 3.42 36.36 -1.66
CA VAL A 99 2.79 35.33 -0.84
C VAL A 99 2.44 34.07 -1.66
N PRO A 100 1.84 34.18 -2.86
CA PRO A 100 1.60 33.01 -3.70
C PRO A 100 2.86 32.25 -4.09
N ALA A 101 3.98 32.94 -4.35
CA ALA A 101 5.25 32.28 -4.69
C ALA A 101 5.78 31.43 -3.51
N GLY A 102 5.71 31.96 -2.31
CA GLY A 102 6.09 31.23 -1.09
C GLY A 102 5.24 29.97 -0.88
N ILE A 103 3.92 30.09 -1.01
CA ILE A 103 2.98 28.95 -0.89
C ILE A 103 3.29 27.88 -1.95
N LEU A 104 3.45 28.32 -3.21
CA LEU A 104 3.69 27.41 -4.33
C LEU A 104 5.02 26.65 -4.13
N ALA A 105 6.09 27.37 -3.80
CA ALA A 105 7.40 26.77 -3.59
C ALA A 105 7.37 25.73 -2.44
N LYS A 106 6.76 26.07 -1.29
CA LYS A 106 6.61 25.17 -0.16
C LYS A 106 5.79 23.91 -0.53
N SER A 107 4.66 24.12 -1.20
CA SER A 107 3.78 23.00 -1.63
C SER A 107 4.47 22.09 -2.64
N LEU A 108 5.23 22.66 -3.60
CA LEU A 108 5.99 21.87 -4.58
C LEU A 108 7.10 21.04 -3.94
N VAL A 109 7.89 21.63 -3.05
CA VAL A 109 8.97 20.92 -2.36
C VAL A 109 8.42 19.76 -1.54
N VAL A 110 7.37 20.00 -0.74
CA VAL A 110 6.75 18.96 0.07
C VAL A 110 6.03 17.93 -0.79
N GLY A 111 5.30 18.35 -1.82
CA GLY A 111 4.59 17.46 -2.73
C GLY A 111 5.52 16.53 -3.51
N ILE A 112 6.56 17.07 -4.13
CA ILE A 112 7.55 16.27 -4.89
C ILE A 112 8.34 15.38 -3.94
N GLY A 113 8.77 15.89 -2.78
CA GLY A 113 9.48 15.12 -1.77
C GLY A 113 8.63 13.96 -1.23
N SER A 114 7.36 14.21 -0.91
CA SER A 114 6.41 13.19 -0.47
C SER A 114 6.20 12.10 -1.52
N LEU A 115 6.02 12.49 -2.78
CA LEU A 115 5.85 11.56 -3.90
C LEU A 115 7.09 10.68 -4.09
N ALA A 116 8.28 11.28 -4.04
CA ALA A 116 9.54 10.56 -4.13
C ALA A 116 9.69 9.55 -2.98
N LEU A 117 9.47 9.98 -1.72
CA LEU A 117 9.56 9.10 -0.56
C LEU A 117 8.51 7.98 -0.61
N TRP A 118 7.31 8.27 -1.08
CA TRP A 118 6.28 7.25 -1.29
C TRP A 118 6.68 6.25 -2.36
N ARG A 119 7.21 6.72 -3.52
CA ARG A 119 7.62 5.86 -4.63
C ARG A 119 8.74 4.90 -4.22
N PHE A 120 9.64 5.34 -3.33
CA PHE A 120 10.77 4.57 -2.82
C PHE A 120 10.54 4.00 -1.42
N SER A 121 9.32 4.02 -0.90
CA SER A 121 8.99 3.56 0.47
C SER A 121 9.26 2.08 0.74
N HIS A 122 9.50 1.28 -0.30
CA HIS A 122 9.99 -0.09 -0.19
C HIS A 122 11.45 -0.16 0.32
N LEU A 123 12.23 0.94 0.21
CA LEU A 123 13.56 1.06 0.78
C LEU A 123 13.46 1.52 2.24
N VAL A 124 14.17 0.83 3.14
CA VAL A 124 14.15 1.13 4.59
C VAL A 124 14.53 2.59 4.87
N ILE A 125 15.50 3.13 4.13
CA ILE A 125 15.96 4.53 4.27
C ILE A 125 14.84 5.50 3.91
N ALA A 126 14.18 5.30 2.76
CA ALA A 126 13.09 6.17 2.30
C ALA A 126 11.87 6.10 3.25
N PHE A 127 11.55 4.91 3.76
CA PHE A 127 10.49 4.76 4.74
C PHE A 127 10.81 5.49 6.06
N ARG A 128 12.03 5.32 6.58
CA ARG A 128 12.47 6.05 7.78
C ARG A 128 12.48 7.56 7.58
N ALA A 129 12.91 8.03 6.41
CA ALA A 129 12.87 9.45 6.05
C ALA A 129 11.42 9.96 6.01
N LEU A 130 10.49 9.20 5.44
CA LEU A 130 9.07 9.56 5.41
C LEU A 130 8.49 9.68 6.82
N VAL A 131 8.78 8.74 7.72
CA VAL A 131 8.37 8.79 9.12
C VAL A 131 8.97 10.01 9.83
N ALA A 132 10.27 10.25 9.65
CA ALA A 132 10.97 11.37 10.28
C ALA A 132 10.43 12.73 9.83
N VAL A 133 10.22 12.92 8.51
CA VAL A 133 9.69 14.17 7.95
C VAL A 133 8.25 14.38 8.39
N THR A 134 7.41 13.35 8.39
CA THR A 134 6.02 13.45 8.88
C THR A 134 5.99 13.81 10.37
N GLY A 135 6.85 13.21 11.18
CA GLY A 135 6.98 13.52 12.59
C GLY A 135 7.46 14.97 12.84
N LEU A 136 8.42 15.44 12.04
CA LEU A 136 8.91 16.83 12.13
C LEU A 136 7.80 17.84 11.81
N TYR A 137 7.06 17.63 10.71
CA TYR A 137 5.92 18.49 10.38
C TYR A 137 4.82 18.44 11.44
N GLY A 138 4.56 17.27 12.01
CA GLY A 138 3.63 17.12 13.13
C GLY A 138 4.08 17.92 14.36
N ALA A 139 5.38 17.92 14.68
CA ALA A 139 5.94 18.73 15.78
C ALA A 139 5.81 20.24 15.52
N VAL A 140 6.06 20.69 14.28
CA VAL A 140 5.88 22.09 13.89
C VAL A 140 4.42 22.52 14.02
N VAL A 141 3.48 21.71 13.50
CA VAL A 141 2.04 21.98 13.64
C VAL A 141 1.63 22.02 15.11
N PHE A 142 2.11 21.08 15.92
CA PHE A 142 1.85 21.06 17.36
C PHE A 142 2.38 22.30 18.07
N TYR A 143 3.60 22.74 17.74
CA TYR A 143 4.17 23.99 18.25
C TYR A 143 3.30 25.21 17.91
N HIS A 144 2.84 25.31 16.66
CA HIS A 144 1.93 26.39 16.24
C HIS A 144 0.59 26.37 17.00
N LEU A 145 0.06 25.19 17.27
CA LEU A 145 -1.16 25.04 18.07
C LEU A 145 -0.97 25.50 19.50
N LEU A 146 0.14 25.14 20.15
CA LEU A 146 0.46 25.62 21.52
C LEU A 146 0.61 27.13 21.55
N PHE A 147 1.34 27.70 20.60
CA PHE A 147 1.53 29.14 20.49
C PHE A 147 0.19 29.89 20.33
N GLN A 148 -0.74 29.36 19.55
CA GLN A 148 -2.07 29.97 19.38
C GLN A 148 -2.99 29.76 20.58
N ALA A 149 -2.77 28.72 21.38
CA ALA A 149 -3.50 28.48 22.63
C ALA A 149 -3.03 29.35 23.77
N GLY A 150 -1.95 30.15 23.58
CA GLY A 150 -1.39 31.04 24.63
C GLY A 150 -0.58 30.30 25.67
N LEU A 151 -0.11 29.07 25.34
CA LEU A 151 0.83 28.27 26.13
C LEU A 151 2.25 28.37 25.49
#